data_c53b1274313d7c7f00a35252e8ef8075
#
_entry.id   c53b1274313d7c7f00a35252e8ef8075
#
_cell.length_a   1.000
_cell.length_b   1.000
_cell.length_c   1.000
_cell.angle_alpha   90.00
_cell.angle_beta   90.00
_cell.angle_gamma   90.00
#
_symmetry.space_group_name_H-M   'P 1'
#
loop_
_entity.id
_entity.type
_entity.pdbx_description
1 polymer ?
#
loop_
_entity_poly.entity_id
_entity_poly.type
_entity_poly.pdbx_seq_one_letter_code
_entity_poly.pdbx_strand_id
1 'polypeptide(L)' 'MSKTTYYEHNAYLTTDSGKIYRAVAIAGSWRLAIKASDTKYVFVNDTCYESAAEALETVNG' A
#
# COMPACT_ATOMS: atom_id res chain seq x y z
N MET A 1 5.30 1.56 16.18
CA MET A 1 4.81 0.35 15.52
C MET A 1 4.03 0.71 14.27
N SER A 2 4.16 -0.05 13.22
CA SER A 2 3.38 0.21 12.02
C SER A 2 1.91 -0.13 12.25
N LYS A 3 1.03 0.52 11.50
CA LYS A 3 -0.40 0.32 11.63
C LYS A 3 -1.01 0.07 10.26
N THR A 4 -1.81 -0.99 10.14
CA THR A 4 -2.46 -1.35 8.88
C THR A 4 -3.97 -1.28 9.03
N THR A 5 -4.63 -0.69 8.04
CA THR A 5 -6.10 -0.62 7.98
C THR A 5 -6.54 -1.15 6.64
N TYR A 6 -7.50 -2.09 6.65
CA TYR A 6 -8.01 -2.71 5.43
C TYR A 6 -9.40 -2.20 5.10
N TYR A 7 -9.59 -1.91 3.81
CA TYR A 7 -10.88 -1.56 3.24
C TYR A 7 -11.21 -2.52 2.10
N GLU A 8 -12.39 -2.42 1.52
CA GLU A 8 -12.84 -3.33 0.48
C GLU A 8 -11.92 -3.35 -0.75
N HIS A 9 -11.52 -2.18 -1.22
CA HIS A 9 -10.74 -2.05 -2.44
C HIS A 9 -9.35 -1.43 -2.23
N ASN A 10 -8.99 -1.20 -0.99
CA ASN A 10 -7.67 -0.67 -0.70
C ASN A 10 -7.30 -0.94 0.77
N ALA A 11 -6.03 -0.77 1.07
CA ALA A 11 -5.53 -0.90 2.42
C ALA A 11 -4.41 0.12 2.61
N TYR A 12 -4.22 0.58 3.83
CA TYR A 12 -3.22 1.58 4.15
C TYR A 12 -2.30 1.07 5.23
N LEU A 13 -1.01 1.37 5.09
CA LEU A 13 0.00 1.04 6.10
C LEU A 13 0.77 2.30 6.44
N THR A 14 0.79 2.66 7.71
CA THR A 14 1.63 3.74 8.21
C THR A 14 2.82 3.12 8.93
N THR A 15 4.03 3.42 8.47
CA THR A 15 5.25 2.88 9.07
C THR A 15 5.66 3.67 10.31
N ASP A 16 6.58 3.10 11.07
CA ASP A 16 7.10 3.78 12.26
C ASP A 16 7.81 5.09 11.90
N SER A 17 8.35 5.19 10.70
CA SER A 17 9.00 6.41 10.23
C SER A 17 8.03 7.46 9.70
N GLY A 18 6.72 7.15 9.69
CA GLY A 18 5.70 8.08 9.25
C GLY A 18 5.36 8.01 7.77
N LYS A 19 5.90 7.05 7.04
CA LYS A 19 5.56 6.86 5.64
C LYS A 19 4.22 6.14 5.52
N ILE A 20 3.42 6.53 4.53
CA ILE A 20 2.12 5.94 4.29
C ILE A 20 2.13 5.21 2.97
N TYR A 21 1.85 3.92 3.01
CA TYR A 21 1.72 3.07 1.82
C TYR A 21 0.26 2.70 1.61
N ARG A 22 -0.10 2.51 0.37
CA ARG A 22 -1.46 2.13 -0.01
C ARG A 22 -1.41 0.94 -0.95
N ALA A 23 -2.13 -0.11 -0.62
CA ALA A 23 -2.38 -1.20 -1.55
C ALA A 23 -3.75 -0.96 -2.16
N VAL A 24 -3.84 -0.99 -3.48
CA VAL A 24 -5.07 -0.69 -4.19
C VAL A 24 -5.41 -1.82 -5.17
N ALA A 25 -6.68 -2.19 -5.23
CA ALA A 25 -7.17 -3.23 -6.14
C ALA A 25 -7.42 -2.61 -7.51
N ILE A 26 -6.75 -3.12 -8.53
CA ILE A 26 -6.92 -2.67 -9.91
C ILE A 26 -7.01 -3.90 -10.81
N ALA A 27 -8.12 -4.03 -11.53
CA ALA A 27 -8.31 -5.10 -12.52
C ALA A 27 -8.02 -6.51 -11.97
N GLY A 28 -8.48 -6.79 -10.77
CA GLY A 28 -8.33 -8.11 -10.16
C GLY A 28 -6.99 -8.37 -9.50
N SER A 29 -6.11 -7.39 -9.47
CA SER A 29 -4.80 -7.49 -8.82
C SER A 29 -4.62 -6.34 -7.84
N TRP A 30 -3.63 -6.46 -6.98
CA TRP A 30 -3.30 -5.41 -6.02
C TRP A 30 -1.97 -4.77 -6.39
N ARG A 31 -1.91 -3.45 -6.28
CA ARG A 31 -0.69 -2.68 -6.54
C ARG A 31 -0.32 -1.90 -5.29
N LEU A 32 0.98 -1.66 -5.13
CA LEU A 32 1.50 -0.93 -3.98
C LEU A 32 1.91 0.48 -4.37
N ALA A 33 1.44 1.46 -3.62
CA ALA A 33 1.78 2.86 -3.84
C ALA A 33 2.25 3.49 -2.53
N ILE A 34 3.01 4.57 -2.63
CA ILE A 34 3.45 5.34 -1.48
C ILE A 34 2.92 6.75 -1.60
N LYS A 35 2.53 7.34 -0.48
CA LYS A 35 2.06 8.72 -0.46
C LYS A 35 3.22 9.66 -0.72
N ALA A 36 3.17 10.36 -1.84
CA ALA A 36 4.22 11.30 -2.24
C ALA A 36 3.94 12.72 -1.75
N SER A 37 2.66 13.09 -1.59
CA SER A 37 2.25 14.37 -1.06
C SER A 37 0.85 14.23 -0.45
N ASP A 38 0.29 15.31 0.09
CA ASP A 38 -1.02 15.25 0.75
C ASP A 38 -2.14 14.73 -0.16
N THR A 39 -1.99 14.90 -1.47
CA THR A 39 -3.04 14.53 -2.41
C THR A 39 -2.59 13.54 -3.47
N LYS A 40 -1.34 13.05 -3.40
CA LYS A 40 -0.80 12.24 -4.48
C LYS A 40 -0.12 10.99 -3.97
N TYR A 41 -0.42 9.85 -4.62
CA TYR A 41 0.26 8.59 -4.43
C TYR A 41 0.96 8.19 -5.72
N VAL A 42 2.11 7.53 -5.60
CA VAL A 42 2.83 7.00 -6.76
C VAL A 42 3.09 5.52 -6.52
N PHE A 43 3.05 4.73 -7.60
CA PHE A 43 3.32 3.30 -7.48
C PHE A 43 4.79 3.08 -7.13
N VAL A 44 4.99 2.16 -6.18
CA VAL A 44 6.33 1.81 -5.71
C VAL A 44 7.08 0.99 -6.75
N ASN A 45 6.33 0.13 -7.47
CA ASN A 45 6.89 -0.76 -8.48
C ASN A 45 5.80 -1.15 -9.46
N ASP A 46 6.14 -2.01 -10.43
CA ASP A 46 5.20 -2.51 -11.43
C ASP A 46 4.64 -3.89 -11.08
N THR A 47 4.91 -4.38 -9.89
CA THR A 47 4.49 -5.71 -9.47
C THR A 47 3.00 -5.74 -9.15
N CYS A 48 2.32 -6.80 -9.58
CA CYS A 48 0.94 -7.07 -9.21
C CYS A 48 0.94 -8.12 -8.10
N TYR A 49 0.17 -7.87 -7.05
CA TYR A 49 0.07 -8.78 -5.90
C TYR A 49 -1.31 -9.42 -5.87
N GLU A 50 -1.41 -10.57 -5.21
CA GLU A 50 -2.68 -11.29 -5.14
C GLU A 50 -3.61 -10.75 -4.06
N SER A 51 -3.07 -10.07 -3.08
CA SER A 51 -3.86 -9.51 -1.98
C SER A 51 -3.22 -8.26 -1.42
N ALA A 52 -4.00 -7.49 -0.68
CA ALA A 52 -3.50 -6.32 0.01
C ALA A 52 -2.43 -6.70 1.02
N ALA A 53 -2.65 -7.79 1.76
CA ALA A 53 -1.68 -8.25 2.75
C ALA A 53 -0.34 -8.58 2.10
N GLU A 54 -0.36 -9.27 0.96
CA GLU A 54 0.87 -9.61 0.24
C GLU A 54 1.62 -8.34 -0.18
N ALA A 55 0.91 -7.37 -0.73
CA ALA A 55 1.52 -6.11 -1.14
C ALA A 55 2.16 -5.38 0.04
N LEU A 56 1.45 -5.29 1.16
CA LEU A 56 1.94 -4.56 2.33
C LEU A 56 3.05 -5.29 3.07
N GLU A 57 3.12 -6.61 2.95
CA GLU A 57 4.21 -7.39 3.56
C GLU A 57 5.57 -7.07 2.94
N THR A 58 5.60 -6.56 1.72
CA THR A 58 6.85 -6.18 1.08
C THR A 58 7.44 -4.91 1.66
N VAL A 59 6.64 -4.16 2.42
CA VAL A 59 7.09 -2.94 3.08
C VAL A 59 7.79 -3.31 4.37
N ASN A 60 9.09 -3.07 4.43
CA ASN A 60 9.87 -3.29 5.64
C ASN A 60 9.85 -2.00 6.45
N GLY A 61 8.90 -1.95 7.32
CA GLY A 61 8.68 -0.72 8.01
C GLY A 61 9.41 -0.49 9.24
#